data_36abcef62a40f71ed0688e47cb690f10
#
_entry.id   36abcef62a40f71ed0688e47cb690f10
#
_cell.length_a   1.000
_cell.length_b   1.000
_cell.length_c   1.000
_cell.angle_alpha   90.00
_cell.angle_beta   90.00
_cell.angle_gamma   90.00
#
_symmetry.space_group_name_H-M   'P 1'
#
loop_
_entity.id
_entity.type
_entity.pdbx_description
1 polymer ?
#
loop_
_entity_poly.entity_id
_entity_poly.type
_entity_poly.pdbx_seq_one_letter_code
_entity_poly.pdbx_strand_id
1 'polypeptide(L)'
;AAVANNPAHPAARRLMLTGYNPADAQVAALPPCHVLAQWDVDHDRRALSCQVVQRSADVYLGLPYNVASYALLTHLLARVSGLVPGTLTHVIGNAHLYANHVDQAHELLRRRPMASPGLRISHVDSTGLVYRDLRWDGQRFGLTCALVPRSFLPLQPDHCALVDYLPHPALSGEVAV
;
A
#
# COMPACT_ATOMS: atom_id res chain seq x y z
N ALA A 1 -9.90 -13.71 -4.59
CA ALA A 1 -9.80 -14.81 -5.57
C ALA A 1 -11.05 -14.92 -6.47
N ALA A 2 -12.29 -14.96 -5.93
CA ALA A 2 -13.50 -15.15 -6.76
C ALA A 2 -13.64 -14.03 -7.80
N VAL A 3 -13.53 -12.76 -7.42
CA VAL A 3 -13.58 -11.61 -8.34
C VAL A 3 -12.44 -11.63 -9.35
N ALA A 4 -11.26 -12.05 -8.95
CA ALA A 4 -10.08 -12.11 -9.83
C ALA A 4 -10.26 -13.05 -11.04
N ASN A 5 -11.15 -14.02 -10.93
CA ASN A 5 -11.40 -15.04 -11.95
C ASN A 5 -12.75 -14.88 -12.65
N ASN A 6 -13.57 -13.91 -12.25
CA ASN A 6 -14.90 -13.68 -12.83
C ASN A 6 -15.21 -12.17 -12.92
N PRO A 7 -15.07 -11.56 -14.10
CA PRO A 7 -15.40 -10.15 -14.33
C PRO A 7 -16.84 -9.79 -13.98
N ALA A 8 -17.77 -10.73 -14.17
CA ALA A 8 -19.19 -10.54 -13.88
C ALA A 8 -19.55 -10.83 -12.40
N HIS A 9 -18.56 -11.07 -11.52
CA HIS A 9 -18.85 -11.35 -10.12
C HIS A 9 -19.60 -10.18 -9.45
N PRO A 10 -20.70 -10.43 -8.72
CA PRO A 10 -21.51 -9.37 -8.12
C PRO A 10 -20.74 -8.43 -7.17
N ALA A 11 -19.65 -8.90 -6.56
CA ALA A 11 -18.79 -8.11 -5.70
C ALA A 11 -17.67 -7.34 -6.43
N ALA A 12 -17.54 -7.44 -7.76
CA ALA A 12 -16.45 -6.80 -8.51
C ALA A 12 -16.39 -5.29 -8.27
N ARG A 13 -17.54 -4.64 -8.10
CA ARG A 13 -17.67 -3.20 -7.82
C ARG A 13 -17.84 -2.86 -6.35
N ARG A 14 -17.55 -3.81 -5.44
CA ARG A 14 -17.78 -3.70 -3.98
C ARG A 14 -16.55 -4.09 -3.18
N LEU A 15 -15.37 -4.09 -3.82
CA LEU A 15 -14.10 -4.35 -3.15
C LEU A 15 -13.64 -3.08 -2.46
N MET A 16 -14.21 -2.78 -1.30
CA MET A 16 -13.96 -1.53 -0.61
C MET A 16 -13.83 -1.74 0.90
N LEU A 17 -13.08 -0.84 1.51
CA LEU A 17 -12.87 -0.73 2.93
C LEU A 17 -13.10 0.72 3.33
N THR A 18 -13.90 0.97 4.35
CA THR A 18 -14.04 2.29 4.95
C THR A 18 -13.40 2.32 6.34
N GLY A 19 -12.59 3.35 6.58
CA GLY A 19 -11.97 3.61 7.88
C GLY A 19 -12.72 4.66 8.70
N TYR A 20 -13.67 5.36 8.09
CA TYR A 20 -14.41 6.44 8.75
C TYR A 20 -15.81 5.97 9.19
N ASN A 21 -16.03 5.94 10.50
CA ASN A 21 -17.35 5.69 11.07
C ASN A 21 -17.91 7.01 11.66
N PRO A 22 -18.98 7.59 11.11
CA PRO A 22 -19.56 8.83 11.63
C PRO A 22 -20.00 8.74 13.09
N ALA A 23 -20.45 7.58 13.55
CA ALA A 23 -20.89 7.37 14.93
C ALA A 23 -19.75 7.50 15.95
N ASP A 24 -18.53 7.13 15.54
CA ASP A 24 -17.34 7.17 16.40
C ASP A 24 -16.55 8.48 16.29
N ALA A 25 -16.90 9.33 15.32
CA ALA A 25 -16.14 10.55 15.03
C ALA A 25 -16.09 11.54 16.21
N GLN A 26 -17.10 11.54 17.07
CA GLN A 26 -17.16 12.44 18.24
C GLN A 26 -16.38 11.90 19.45
N VAL A 27 -16.18 10.60 19.52
CA VAL A 27 -15.50 9.96 20.65
C VAL A 27 -14.04 9.64 20.36
N ALA A 28 -13.65 9.65 19.09
CA ALA A 28 -12.26 9.45 18.68
C ALA A 28 -11.41 10.68 19.04
N ALA A 29 -10.24 10.45 19.64
CA ALA A 29 -9.27 11.53 19.92
C ALA A 29 -8.89 12.28 18.64
N LEU A 30 -8.77 11.55 17.53
CA LEU A 30 -8.61 12.10 16.18
C LEU A 30 -9.41 11.23 15.18
N PRO A 31 -10.47 11.78 14.55
CA PRO A 31 -11.21 11.03 13.54
C PRO A 31 -10.31 10.59 12.40
N PRO A 32 -10.46 9.36 11.87
CA PRO A 32 -9.60 8.81 10.82
C PRO A 32 -9.49 9.75 9.61
N CYS A 33 -8.27 9.97 9.13
CA CYS A 33 -8.03 10.70 7.88
C CYS A 33 -8.36 9.86 6.65
N HIS A 34 -8.24 8.55 6.75
CA HIS A 34 -8.55 7.58 5.71
C HIS A 34 -10.05 7.34 5.67
N VAL A 35 -10.70 7.74 4.59
CA VAL A 35 -12.16 7.63 4.43
C VAL A 35 -12.53 6.31 3.78
N LEU A 36 -11.89 6.03 2.63
CA LEU A 36 -12.24 4.90 1.78
C LEU A 36 -10.99 4.39 1.06
N ALA A 37 -10.87 3.08 0.95
CA ALA A 37 -10.02 2.43 -0.04
C ALA A 37 -10.88 1.50 -0.88
N GLN A 38 -10.72 1.55 -2.20
CA GLN A 38 -11.44 0.72 -3.15
C GLN A 38 -10.46 0.06 -4.09
N TRP A 39 -10.70 -1.23 -4.39
CA TRP A 39 -9.90 -1.98 -5.35
C TRP A 39 -10.72 -2.32 -6.58
N ASP A 40 -10.03 -2.34 -7.71
CA ASP A 40 -10.58 -2.74 -9.00
C ASP A 40 -9.63 -3.73 -9.69
N VAL A 41 -10.22 -4.69 -10.40
CA VAL A 41 -9.47 -5.74 -11.12
C VAL A 41 -9.49 -5.45 -12.61
N ASP A 42 -8.32 -5.13 -13.16
CA ASP A 42 -8.08 -5.16 -14.60
C ASP A 42 -7.92 -6.63 -15.02
N HIS A 43 -8.96 -7.20 -15.61
CA HIS A 43 -8.98 -8.61 -15.98
C HIS A 43 -8.05 -8.94 -17.14
N ASP A 44 -7.85 -8.00 -18.08
CA ASP A 44 -6.97 -8.19 -19.24
C ASP A 44 -5.50 -8.25 -18.81
N ARG A 45 -5.11 -7.38 -17.88
CA ARG A 45 -3.76 -7.32 -17.35
C ARG A 45 -3.53 -8.22 -16.14
N ARG A 46 -4.58 -8.81 -15.61
CA ARG A 46 -4.55 -9.55 -14.35
C ARG A 46 -4.00 -8.71 -13.20
N ALA A 47 -4.34 -7.41 -13.16
CA ALA A 47 -3.82 -6.45 -12.21
C ALA A 47 -4.88 -5.99 -11.21
N LEU A 48 -4.45 -5.71 -9.97
CA LEU A 48 -5.28 -5.15 -8.90
C LEU A 48 -4.84 -3.71 -8.64
N SER A 49 -5.68 -2.76 -8.98
CA SER A 49 -5.47 -1.33 -8.69
C SER A 49 -6.21 -0.92 -7.42
N CYS A 50 -5.69 0.11 -6.76
CA CYS A 50 -6.28 0.66 -5.53
C CYS A 50 -6.48 2.18 -5.69
N GLN A 51 -7.66 2.65 -5.28
CA GLN A 51 -7.92 4.07 -5.07
C GLN A 51 -8.17 4.32 -3.59
N VAL A 52 -7.44 5.28 -3.01
CA VAL A 52 -7.58 5.70 -1.62
C VAL A 52 -8.11 7.12 -1.58
N VAL A 53 -9.12 7.37 -0.76
CA VAL A 53 -9.65 8.71 -0.47
C VAL A 53 -9.28 9.06 0.97
N GLN A 54 -8.52 10.12 1.12
CA GLN A 54 -8.08 10.66 2.41
C GLN A 54 -8.60 12.09 2.56
N ARG A 55 -9.35 12.38 3.64
CA ARG A 55 -9.92 13.72 3.86
C ARG A 55 -8.87 14.78 4.14
N SER A 56 -7.75 14.36 4.75
CA SER A 56 -6.68 15.26 5.19
C SER A 56 -5.36 14.50 5.24
N ALA A 57 -4.25 15.12 4.84
CA ALA A 57 -2.93 14.53 4.87
C ALA A 57 -1.85 15.57 5.19
N ASP A 58 -1.08 15.30 6.24
CA ASP A 58 0.26 15.89 6.43
C ASP A 58 1.19 15.32 5.36
N VAL A 59 1.64 16.17 4.44
CA VAL A 59 2.43 15.71 3.28
C VAL A 59 3.86 15.34 3.63
N TYR A 60 4.38 15.81 4.78
CA TYR A 60 5.74 15.51 5.19
C TYR A 60 5.85 14.23 6.02
N LEU A 61 5.15 14.12 7.15
CA LEU A 61 5.22 12.95 8.02
C LEU A 61 4.19 11.88 7.64
N GLY A 62 2.94 12.27 7.43
CA GLY A 62 1.84 11.29 7.29
C GLY A 62 1.76 10.62 5.93
N LEU A 63 1.76 11.40 4.86
CA LEU A 63 1.47 10.92 3.51
C LEU A 63 2.42 9.80 3.04
N PRO A 64 3.75 9.84 3.26
CA PRO A 64 4.64 8.76 2.84
C PRO A 64 4.27 7.40 3.45
N TYR A 65 3.92 7.37 4.74
CA TYR A 65 3.47 6.15 5.41
C TYR A 65 2.10 5.68 4.91
N ASN A 66 1.19 6.63 4.62
CA ASN A 66 -0.13 6.28 4.09
C ASN A 66 -0.01 5.63 2.71
N VAL A 67 0.80 6.20 1.81
CA VAL A 67 1.07 5.63 0.49
C VAL A 67 1.71 4.25 0.62
N ALA A 68 2.75 4.10 1.44
CA ALA A 68 3.43 2.82 1.66
C ALA A 68 2.48 1.75 2.20
N SER A 69 1.60 2.10 3.15
CA SER A 69 0.65 1.18 3.76
C SER A 69 -0.36 0.62 2.75
N TYR A 70 -0.97 1.49 1.93
CA TYR A 70 -1.93 1.05 0.92
C TYR A 70 -1.27 0.35 -0.27
N ALA A 71 -0.04 0.75 -0.62
CA ALA A 71 0.76 0.01 -1.60
C ALA A 71 1.02 -1.42 -1.10
N LEU A 72 1.53 -1.59 0.13
CA LEU A 72 1.76 -2.90 0.72
C LEU A 72 0.48 -3.74 0.78
N LEU A 73 -0.62 -3.15 1.25
CA LEU A 73 -1.91 -3.85 1.30
C LEU A 73 -2.36 -4.31 -0.09
N THR A 74 -2.18 -3.47 -1.12
CA THR A 74 -2.51 -3.84 -2.50
C THR A 74 -1.64 -4.99 -3.01
N HIS A 75 -0.33 -4.98 -2.70
CA HIS A 75 0.57 -6.10 -3.02
C HIS A 75 0.11 -7.40 -2.35
N LEU A 76 -0.25 -7.34 -1.07
CA LEU A 76 -0.71 -8.51 -0.32
C LEU A 76 -2.02 -9.07 -0.91
N LEU A 77 -3.00 -8.20 -1.18
CA LEU A 77 -4.28 -8.60 -1.77
C LEU A 77 -4.10 -9.16 -3.19
N ALA A 78 -3.27 -8.52 -4.02
CA ALA A 78 -2.96 -9.01 -5.35
C ALA A 78 -2.36 -10.42 -5.28
N ARG A 79 -1.36 -10.61 -4.39
CA ARG A 79 -0.70 -11.91 -4.22
C ARG A 79 -1.67 -13.02 -3.86
N VAL A 80 -2.51 -12.83 -2.84
CA VAL A 80 -3.48 -13.88 -2.41
C VAL A 80 -4.60 -14.11 -3.43
N SER A 81 -4.75 -13.22 -4.39
CA SER A 81 -5.76 -13.31 -5.45
C SER A 81 -5.21 -13.82 -6.79
N GLY A 82 -3.90 -14.08 -6.88
CA GLY A 82 -3.23 -14.47 -8.14
C GLY A 82 -3.20 -13.36 -9.18
N LEU A 83 -3.12 -12.11 -8.71
CA LEU A 83 -3.04 -10.90 -9.51
C LEU A 83 -1.66 -10.25 -9.33
N VAL A 84 -1.29 -9.34 -10.24
CA VAL A 84 -0.18 -8.42 -10.04
C VAL A 84 -0.70 -7.10 -9.47
N PRO A 85 0.08 -6.36 -8.65
CA PRO A 85 -0.30 -5.03 -8.23
C PRO A 85 -0.37 -4.08 -9.44
N GLY A 86 -1.42 -3.30 -9.49
CA GLY A 86 -1.65 -2.27 -10.50
C GLY A 86 -1.32 -0.87 -10.01
N THR A 87 -2.15 0.09 -10.35
CA THR A 87 -1.98 1.50 -9.99
C THR A 87 -2.53 1.78 -8.59
N LEU A 88 -1.78 2.54 -7.79
CA LEU A 88 -2.28 3.18 -6.58
C LEU A 88 -2.62 4.64 -6.88
N THR A 89 -3.89 5.01 -6.76
CA THR A 89 -4.37 6.38 -6.87
C THR A 89 -4.71 6.89 -5.48
N HIS A 90 -4.08 8.01 -5.07
CA HIS A 90 -4.32 8.62 -3.77
C HIS A 90 -5.01 9.98 -3.95
N VAL A 91 -6.26 10.08 -3.53
CA VAL A 91 -7.08 11.30 -3.58
C VAL A 91 -7.06 11.95 -2.21
N ILE A 92 -6.63 13.21 -2.14
CA ILE A 92 -6.47 13.95 -0.88
C ILE A 92 -7.36 15.18 -0.91
N GLY A 93 -8.25 15.31 0.07
CA GLY A 93 -9.14 16.46 0.20
C GLY A 93 -8.39 17.71 0.68
N ASN A 94 -7.62 17.58 1.75
CA ASN A 94 -6.78 18.66 2.28
C ASN A 94 -5.35 18.16 2.43
N ALA A 95 -4.48 18.56 1.52
CA ALA A 95 -3.04 18.34 1.63
C ALA A 95 -2.40 19.57 2.30
N HIS A 96 -1.66 19.36 3.39
CA HIS A 96 -1.05 20.44 4.14
C HIS A 96 0.36 20.10 4.58
N LEU A 97 1.18 21.15 4.72
CA LEU A 97 2.51 21.11 5.30
C LEU A 97 2.51 21.98 6.55
N TYR A 98 2.91 21.43 7.67
CA TYR A 98 3.04 22.20 8.91
C TYR A 98 4.23 23.18 8.83
N ALA A 99 4.09 24.34 9.47
CA ALA A 99 5.10 25.39 9.42
C ALA A 99 6.47 24.94 9.98
N ASN A 100 6.46 24.07 10.99
CA ASN A 100 7.68 23.50 11.57
C ASN A 100 8.36 22.44 10.70
N HIS A 101 7.81 22.08 9.55
CA HIS A 101 8.36 21.10 8.60
C HIS A 101 8.85 21.72 7.28
N VAL A 102 8.79 23.05 7.13
CA VAL A 102 9.14 23.71 5.88
C VAL A 102 10.60 23.51 5.49
N ASP A 103 11.52 23.60 6.46
CA ASP A 103 12.95 23.41 6.20
C ASP A 103 13.26 21.96 5.82
N GLN A 104 12.64 21.00 6.48
CA GLN A 104 12.77 19.57 6.16
C GLN A 104 12.20 19.27 4.77
N ALA A 105 11.08 19.87 4.40
CA ALA A 105 10.50 19.72 3.08
C ALA A 105 11.42 20.30 1.99
N HIS A 106 12.03 21.46 2.21
CA HIS A 106 13.03 22.00 1.31
C HIS A 106 14.25 21.10 1.16
N GLU A 107 14.75 20.53 2.25
CA GLU A 107 15.85 19.57 2.21
C GLU A 107 15.45 18.30 1.43
N LEU A 108 14.24 17.78 1.66
CA LEU A 108 13.73 16.62 0.93
C LEU A 108 13.68 16.87 -0.58
N LEU A 109 13.23 18.04 -1.00
CA LEU A 109 13.17 18.42 -2.42
C LEU A 109 14.54 18.60 -3.09
N ARG A 110 15.60 18.86 -2.33
CA ARG A 110 16.98 18.92 -2.85
C ARG A 110 17.60 17.55 -3.06
N ARG A 111 17.09 16.52 -2.38
CA ARG A 111 17.62 15.16 -2.46
C ARG A 111 17.23 14.52 -3.77
N ARG A 112 18.20 13.87 -4.42
CA ARG A 112 17.91 13.05 -5.59
C ARG A 112 17.27 11.75 -5.15
N PRO A 113 16.16 11.31 -5.77
CA PRO A 113 15.60 10.01 -5.48
C PRO A 113 16.63 8.90 -5.67
N MET A 114 16.69 7.97 -4.74
CA MET A 114 17.50 6.76 -4.86
C MET A 114 16.77 5.76 -5.77
N ALA A 115 17.47 4.68 -6.17
CA ALA A 115 16.84 3.59 -6.89
C ALA A 115 15.69 3.01 -6.06
N SER A 116 14.58 2.69 -6.72
CA SER A 116 13.42 2.10 -6.04
C SER A 116 13.78 0.73 -5.49
N PRO A 117 13.50 0.45 -4.21
CA PRO A 117 13.73 -0.86 -3.62
C PRO A 117 12.75 -1.89 -4.19
N GLY A 118 13.14 -3.16 -4.14
CA GLY A 118 12.22 -4.26 -4.35
C GLY A 118 11.42 -4.58 -3.08
N LEU A 119 10.17 -5.01 -3.22
CA LEU A 119 9.40 -5.59 -2.12
C LEU A 119 9.48 -7.11 -2.22
N ARG A 120 9.98 -7.75 -1.17
CA ARG A 120 9.95 -9.20 -0.99
C ARG A 120 8.88 -9.58 0.01
N ILE A 121 7.94 -10.43 -0.42
CA ILE A 121 6.94 -11.02 0.45
C ILE A 121 7.23 -12.53 0.47
N SER A 122 7.77 -13.03 1.56
CA SER A 122 8.05 -14.44 1.79
C SER A 122 7.07 -15.01 2.80
N HIS A 123 6.57 -16.20 2.55
CA HIS A 123 5.74 -16.94 3.48
C HIS A 123 6.11 -18.40 3.40
N VAL A 124 6.20 -19.05 4.55
CA VAL A 124 6.34 -20.49 4.65
C VAL A 124 4.99 -21.03 5.11
N ASP A 125 4.34 -21.84 4.28
CA ASP A 125 3.10 -22.50 4.69
C ASP A 125 3.35 -23.69 5.63
N SER A 126 2.28 -24.30 6.11
CA SER A 126 2.34 -25.48 6.98
C SER A 126 3.01 -26.70 6.33
N THR A 127 3.29 -26.66 5.03
CA THR A 127 3.98 -27.71 4.28
C THR A 127 5.47 -27.41 4.09
N GLY A 128 5.97 -26.27 4.58
CA GLY A 128 7.37 -25.85 4.43
C GLY A 128 7.70 -25.25 3.07
N LEU A 129 6.71 -24.97 2.22
CA LEU A 129 6.93 -24.32 0.95
C LEU A 129 7.19 -22.82 1.14
N VAL A 130 8.34 -22.38 0.65
CA VAL A 130 8.73 -20.96 0.65
C VAL A 130 8.15 -20.31 -0.61
N TYR A 131 7.27 -19.34 -0.42
CA TYR A 131 6.74 -18.50 -1.51
C TYR A 131 7.75 -17.39 -1.79
N ARG A 132 8.49 -17.51 -2.92
CA ARG A 132 9.51 -16.53 -3.30
C ARG A 132 8.94 -15.37 -4.10
N ASP A 133 9.39 -14.24 -3.76
CA ASP A 133 9.65 -12.94 -4.36
C ASP A 133 8.84 -12.51 -5.60
N LEU A 134 8.08 -11.44 -5.39
CA LEU A 134 7.78 -10.49 -6.46
C LEU A 134 8.96 -9.52 -6.56
N ARG A 135 9.78 -9.62 -7.59
CA ARG A 135 10.74 -8.57 -7.93
C ARG A 135 10.10 -7.63 -8.95
N TRP A 136 10.12 -6.37 -8.63
CA TRP A 136 9.86 -5.31 -9.60
C TRP A 136 11.19 -4.96 -10.28
N ASP A 137 11.26 -5.12 -11.60
CA ASP A 137 12.46 -4.79 -12.40
C ASP A 137 12.43 -3.38 -13.00
N GLY A 138 11.45 -2.56 -12.60
CA GLY A 138 11.19 -1.23 -13.18
C GLY A 138 10.16 -1.24 -14.31
N GLN A 139 9.78 -2.40 -14.83
CA GLN A 139 8.79 -2.55 -15.92
C GLN A 139 7.81 -3.71 -15.71
N ARG A 140 8.20 -4.76 -15.01
CA ARG A 140 7.36 -5.97 -14.82
C ARG A 140 7.57 -6.58 -13.43
N PHE A 141 6.50 -7.19 -12.91
CA PHE A 141 6.61 -8.12 -11.79
C PHE A 141 6.90 -9.53 -12.32
N GLY A 142 8.04 -10.07 -11.98
CA GLY A 142 8.33 -11.48 -12.21
C GLY A 142 7.64 -12.35 -11.17
N LEU A 143 6.63 -13.12 -11.56
CA LEU A 143 6.02 -14.15 -10.72
C LEU A 143 6.85 -15.44 -10.85
N THR A 144 7.57 -15.79 -9.79
CA THR A 144 8.34 -17.07 -9.77
C THR A 144 7.66 -18.13 -8.90
N CYS A 145 6.38 -18.00 -8.54
CA CYS A 145 5.73 -18.96 -7.66
C CYS A 145 4.48 -19.59 -8.28
N ALA A 146 4.44 -20.92 -8.30
CA ALA A 146 3.34 -21.72 -8.84
C ALA A 146 2.15 -21.88 -7.88
N LEU A 147 2.26 -21.47 -6.61
CA LEU A 147 1.21 -21.63 -5.60
C LEU A 147 0.85 -20.27 -5.00
N VAL A 148 -0.39 -19.88 -5.18
CA VAL A 148 -0.97 -18.66 -4.60
C VAL A 148 -1.56 -18.97 -3.25
N PRO A 149 -1.08 -18.37 -2.15
CA PRO A 149 -1.71 -18.56 -0.84
C PRO A 149 -3.14 -18.04 -0.88
N ARG A 150 -4.08 -18.78 -0.32
CA ARG A 150 -5.50 -18.40 -0.28
C ARG A 150 -5.81 -17.33 0.77
N SER A 151 -4.84 -16.99 1.61
CA SER A 151 -4.98 -16.01 2.68
C SER A 151 -3.62 -15.38 3.00
N PHE A 152 -3.60 -14.10 3.40
CA PHE A 152 -2.43 -13.43 3.95
C PHE A 152 -2.45 -13.38 5.49
N LEU A 153 -3.49 -13.89 6.14
CA LEU A 153 -3.62 -13.85 7.61
C LEU A 153 -2.45 -14.50 8.37
N PRO A 154 -1.77 -15.54 7.85
CA PRO A 154 -0.58 -16.09 8.48
C PRO A 154 0.69 -15.25 8.29
N LEU A 155 0.65 -14.19 7.46
CA LEU A 155 1.83 -13.34 7.24
C LEU A 155 2.21 -12.60 8.52
N GLN A 156 3.50 -12.61 8.82
CA GLN A 156 4.11 -11.85 9.91
C GLN A 156 4.92 -10.68 9.31
N PRO A 157 5.22 -9.64 10.08
CA PRO A 157 5.99 -8.49 9.60
C PRO A 157 7.35 -8.86 8.98
N ASP A 158 8.03 -9.86 9.52
CA ASP A 158 9.33 -10.38 9.05
C ASP A 158 9.23 -11.13 7.71
N HIS A 159 8.03 -11.48 7.27
CA HIS A 159 7.79 -12.04 5.94
C HIS A 159 7.80 -10.95 4.84
N CYS A 160 7.79 -9.67 5.20
CA CYS A 160 7.86 -8.55 4.27
C CYS A 160 9.19 -7.82 4.45
N ALA A 161 9.94 -7.67 3.37
CA ALA A 161 11.23 -6.97 3.42
C ALA A 161 11.42 -6.09 2.18
N LEU A 162 12.03 -4.93 2.38
CA LEU A 162 12.55 -4.13 1.28
C LEU A 162 13.94 -4.66 0.91
N VAL A 163 14.13 -4.92 -0.39
CA VAL A 163 15.39 -5.40 -0.95
C VAL A 163 16.05 -4.25 -1.68
N ASP A 164 17.37 -4.12 -1.53
CA ASP A 164 18.15 -3.04 -2.14
C ASP A 164 17.67 -1.64 -1.70
N TYR A 165 17.16 -1.52 -0.47
CA TYR A 165 16.71 -0.25 0.10
C TYR A 165 17.90 0.54 0.64
N LEU A 166 18.27 1.61 -0.07
CA LEU A 166 19.34 2.54 0.30
C LEU A 166 18.73 3.93 0.54
N PRO A 167 18.26 4.23 1.76
CA PRO A 167 17.66 5.53 2.05
C PRO A 167 18.74 6.61 2.23
N HIS A 168 18.33 7.85 2.00
CA HIS A 168 19.05 9.01 2.52
C HIS A 168 19.05 9.02 4.05
N PRO A 169 19.96 9.77 4.70
CA PRO A 169 19.91 10.01 6.14
C PRO A 169 18.52 10.51 6.57
N ALA A 170 18.08 10.07 7.75
CA ALA A 170 16.78 10.46 8.29
C ALA A 170 16.66 12.00 8.42
N LEU A 171 15.46 12.51 8.13
CA LEU A 171 15.05 13.88 8.40
C LEU A 171 13.96 13.81 9.46
N SER A 172 14.32 14.11 10.71
CA SER A 172 13.35 14.13 11.81
C SER A 172 12.44 15.34 11.72
N GLY A 173 11.18 15.17 12.12
CA GLY A 173 10.21 16.24 12.30
C GLY A 173 9.38 15.96 13.55
N GLU A 174 9.13 16.98 14.35
CA GLU A 174 8.22 16.87 15.50
C GLU A 174 6.78 16.87 15.02
N VAL A 175 5.97 15.98 15.62
CA VAL A 175 4.54 15.95 15.30
C VAL A 175 3.90 17.28 15.71
N ALA A 176 3.31 17.98 14.77
CA ALA A 176 2.55 19.19 15.05
C ALA A 176 1.17 18.81 15.62
N VAL A 177 0.77 19.45 16.71
CA VAL A 177 -0.51 19.25 17.44
C VAL A 177 -1.37 20.49 17.28
#